data_a50dd9376472a00580805d30e399d3b8
#
_entry.id   a50dd9376472a00580805d30e399d3b8
#
_cell.length_a   1.000
_cell.length_b   1.000
_cell.length_c   1.000
_cell.angle_alpha   90.00
_cell.angle_beta   90.00
_cell.angle_gamma   90.00
#
_symmetry.space_group_name_H-M   'P 1'
#
loop_
_entity.id
_entity.type
_entity.pdbx_description
1 polymer ?
#
loop_
_entity_poly.entity_id
_entity_poly.type
_entity_poly.pdbx_seq_one_letter_code
_entity_poly.pdbx_strand_id
1 'polypeptide(L)'
;MKEEILRMDRVTRIVDGVTRLDNFSLHIFRGEIVGLLSLNDQGRDDLVRLLQQNLPLHYGFVYFNERLVNSYQKSSLTENRVSVIDRRRRLVDDLTVADNIFVLRRGFKKYLVEPRVLRGQLAQFVGELDLPISADEPVSELSGYERCAVEVLKAVIAGTRLIVVREISNVLSAADLERFQKLLRHYAGQGFSFLYICAHHEEAFPVCDRVAVMENGGIALNLDRPFQNDEAIWRRSLDFSRPAGPPRERADRQPVLRLDGVTCGAMRSLSFSLWPGECLTILDRSNTILTDLMALMNREAPPSSGAVEVNGAPLRPGHGREAPGQELGFIGEDPVHTMIFPELSALDNLCFLADRRDGRLWRSPSLRRSIAREYERFLGGAVYERNVTALTHQQRYDLVYYRMHLFHPGAVFCMQPFLGADMYLRHHIIGLLEMLRGRGVATVLLSVNISDSLSVADRLLVVEQGHLVREYRREDFHTLSKQEGYDPHRTK
;
A
#
# COMPACT_ATOMS: atom_id res chain seq x y z
N MET A 1 34.43 11.93 13.06
CA MET A 1 33.71 10.65 13.28
C MET A 1 32.23 10.95 13.08
N LYS A 2 31.47 10.11 12.34
CA LYS A 2 30.02 10.28 12.25
C LYS A 2 29.37 9.88 13.58
N GLU A 3 28.50 10.71 14.14
CA GLU A 3 27.78 10.43 15.39
C GLU A 3 26.73 9.36 15.15
N GLU A 4 26.74 8.28 15.94
CA GLU A 4 25.80 7.17 15.81
C GLU A 4 24.49 7.49 16.55
N ILE A 5 23.37 7.47 15.84
CA ILE A 5 22.04 7.71 16.41
C ILE A 5 21.38 6.40 16.84
N LEU A 6 21.48 5.36 16.00
CA LEU A 6 20.95 4.01 16.29
C LEU A 6 21.98 2.96 15.93
N ARG A 7 22.16 2.00 16.83
CA ARG A 7 22.83 0.72 16.55
C ARG A 7 22.01 -0.42 17.11
N MET A 8 21.67 -1.33 16.24
CA MET A 8 21.17 -2.65 16.58
C MET A 8 22.24 -3.68 16.23
N ASP A 9 22.66 -4.46 17.21
CA ASP A 9 23.73 -5.45 17.07
C ASP A 9 23.18 -6.85 17.32
N ARG A 10 23.09 -7.66 16.27
CA ARG A 10 22.67 -9.06 16.26
C ARG A 10 21.38 -9.32 17.04
N VAL A 11 20.39 -8.47 16.85
CA VAL A 11 19.11 -8.54 17.55
C VAL A 11 18.31 -9.73 17.08
N THR A 12 17.98 -10.63 18.02
CA THR A 12 17.06 -11.76 17.79
C THR A 12 15.86 -11.64 18.71
N ARG A 13 14.67 -11.73 18.12
CA ARG A 13 13.39 -11.66 18.83
C ARG A 13 12.48 -12.77 18.35
N ILE A 14 11.95 -13.57 19.31
CA ILE A 14 11.00 -14.63 19.08
C ILE A 14 9.66 -14.23 19.73
N VAL A 15 8.55 -14.41 19.03
CA VAL A 15 7.20 -14.14 19.53
C VAL A 15 6.34 -15.35 19.19
N ASP A 16 5.70 -15.93 20.20
CA ASP A 16 4.84 -17.11 20.07
C ASP A 16 5.51 -18.29 19.33
N GLY A 17 6.80 -18.49 19.61
CA GLY A 17 7.61 -19.55 18.98
C GLY A 17 8.08 -19.25 17.55
N VAL A 18 7.72 -18.10 17.01
CA VAL A 18 8.15 -17.66 15.66
C VAL A 18 9.26 -16.62 15.78
N THR A 19 10.39 -16.89 15.13
CA THR A 19 11.49 -15.90 15.04
C THR A 19 11.03 -14.73 14.17
N ARG A 20 10.89 -13.53 14.76
CA ARG A 20 10.48 -12.31 14.08
C ARG A 20 11.67 -11.52 13.56
N LEU A 21 12.69 -11.33 14.41
CA LEU A 21 13.98 -10.77 14.02
C LEU A 21 15.03 -11.85 14.24
N ASP A 22 15.92 -12.03 13.28
CA ASP A 22 17.00 -13.02 13.32
C ASP A 22 18.33 -12.36 13.00
N ASN A 23 19.20 -12.32 14.02
CA ASN A 23 20.55 -11.75 13.90
C ASN A 23 20.57 -10.37 13.19
N PHE A 24 19.55 -9.57 13.46
CA PHE A 24 19.31 -8.29 12.78
C PHE A 24 20.32 -7.24 13.25
N SER A 25 21.08 -6.67 12.31
CA SER A 25 22.08 -5.63 12.59
C SER A 25 21.88 -4.42 11.67
N LEU A 26 21.72 -3.24 12.27
CA LEU A 26 21.50 -2.00 11.54
C LEU A 26 22.13 -0.83 12.30
N HIS A 27 22.81 0.06 11.57
CA HIS A 27 23.38 1.30 12.10
C HIS A 27 22.76 2.48 11.37
N ILE A 28 22.53 3.59 12.07
CA ILE A 28 22.07 4.86 11.47
C ILE A 28 22.90 5.98 12.10
N PHE A 29 23.51 6.79 11.25
CA PHE A 29 24.30 7.94 11.66
C PHE A 29 23.50 9.24 11.59
N ARG A 30 23.97 10.25 12.29
CA ARG A 30 23.33 11.58 12.31
C ARG A 30 23.26 12.18 10.90
N GLY A 31 22.07 12.67 10.54
CA GLY A 31 21.81 13.25 9.23
C GLY A 31 21.75 12.24 8.08
N GLU A 32 21.69 10.95 8.38
CA GLU A 32 21.61 9.88 7.39
C GLU A 32 20.15 9.47 7.14
N ILE A 33 19.81 9.20 5.88
CA ILE A 33 18.57 8.54 5.47
C ILE A 33 18.93 7.12 5.05
N VAL A 34 18.55 6.14 5.88
CA VAL A 34 18.76 4.72 5.62
C VAL A 34 17.46 4.11 5.10
N GLY A 35 17.50 3.52 3.91
CA GLY A 35 16.40 2.73 3.38
C GLY A 35 16.40 1.33 3.98
N LEU A 36 15.22 0.81 4.29
CA LEU A 36 14.99 -0.59 4.62
C LEU A 36 13.99 -1.17 3.63
N LEU A 37 14.49 -1.95 2.69
CA LEU A 37 13.70 -2.67 1.72
C LEU A 37 13.37 -4.06 2.26
N SER A 38 12.11 -4.33 2.55
CA SER A 38 11.68 -5.65 3.02
C SER A 38 11.26 -6.54 1.87
N LEU A 39 11.92 -7.69 1.71
CA LEU A 39 11.53 -8.72 0.73
C LEU A 39 10.29 -9.48 1.19
N ASN A 40 10.12 -9.64 2.51
CA ASN A 40 8.93 -10.22 3.13
C ASN A 40 8.53 -9.45 4.40
N ASP A 41 7.32 -9.71 4.91
CA ASP A 41 6.77 -9.00 6.08
C ASP A 41 7.36 -9.46 7.43
N GLN A 42 8.18 -10.52 7.44
CA GLN A 42 8.69 -11.07 8.69
C GLN A 42 9.57 -10.07 9.43
N GLY A 43 9.16 -9.72 10.65
CA GLY A 43 9.91 -8.86 11.56
C GLY A 43 9.81 -7.36 11.32
N ARG A 44 9.21 -6.91 10.21
CA ARG A 44 9.08 -5.49 9.88
C ARG A 44 8.33 -4.70 10.95
N ASP A 45 7.18 -5.18 11.37
CA ASP A 45 6.37 -4.56 12.42
C ASP A 45 7.04 -4.67 13.79
N ASP A 46 7.66 -5.81 14.07
CA ASP A 46 8.40 -6.04 15.31
C ASP A 46 9.60 -5.10 15.41
N LEU A 47 10.29 -4.82 14.30
CA LEU A 47 11.36 -3.82 14.25
C LEU A 47 10.85 -2.43 14.64
N VAL A 48 9.77 -1.95 14.01
CA VAL A 48 9.20 -0.63 14.31
C VAL A 48 8.76 -0.52 15.77
N ARG A 49 8.09 -1.56 16.30
CA ARG A 49 7.71 -1.63 17.71
C ARG A 49 8.93 -1.60 18.64
N LEU A 50 9.99 -2.35 18.28
CA LEU A 50 11.22 -2.41 19.05
C LEU A 50 11.97 -1.06 19.08
N LEU A 51 11.92 -0.31 17.97
CA LEU A 51 12.48 1.04 17.91
C LEU A 51 11.69 2.03 18.79
N GLN A 52 10.38 1.89 18.88
CA GLN A 52 9.53 2.76 19.71
C GLN A 52 9.60 2.42 21.20
N GLN A 53 9.72 1.12 21.53
CA GLN A 53 9.68 0.62 22.89
C GLN A 53 10.71 -0.49 23.06
N ASN A 54 11.39 -0.50 24.22
CA ASN A 54 12.40 -1.50 24.57
C ASN A 54 11.72 -2.84 24.91
N LEU A 55 11.34 -3.60 23.90
CA LEU A 55 10.71 -4.91 24.03
C LEU A 55 11.75 -5.98 24.37
N PRO A 56 11.34 -7.10 25.03
CA PRO A 56 12.24 -8.20 25.35
C PRO A 56 12.93 -8.77 24.12
N LEU A 57 14.24 -8.98 24.22
CA LEU A 57 15.09 -9.60 23.21
C LEU A 57 15.50 -11.00 23.66
N HIS A 58 15.71 -11.92 22.71
CA HIS A 58 16.31 -13.24 22.96
C HIS A 58 17.82 -13.20 22.83
N TYR A 59 18.33 -12.32 21.97
CA TYR A 59 19.76 -12.04 21.83
C TYR A 59 19.95 -10.61 21.28
N GLY A 60 21.19 -10.05 21.46
CA GLY A 60 21.61 -8.80 20.88
C GLY A 60 21.42 -7.56 21.77
N PHE A 61 21.74 -6.42 21.18
CA PHE A 61 21.80 -5.14 21.87
C PHE A 61 21.24 -4.02 21.01
N VAL A 62 20.60 -3.02 21.65
CA VAL A 62 20.11 -1.80 20.99
C VAL A 62 20.69 -0.58 21.69
N TYR A 63 21.32 0.29 20.92
CA TYR A 63 21.91 1.54 21.39
C TYR A 63 21.25 2.73 20.70
N PHE A 64 20.93 3.76 21.47
CA PHE A 64 20.52 5.07 20.97
C PHE A 64 21.51 6.13 21.44
N ASN A 65 22.01 6.98 20.53
CA ASN A 65 23.06 7.97 20.81
C ASN A 65 24.21 7.36 21.60
N GLU A 66 24.74 6.24 21.11
CA GLU A 66 25.84 5.47 21.69
C GLU A 66 25.55 4.87 23.09
N ARG A 67 24.33 5.01 23.62
CA ARG A 67 23.95 4.48 24.93
C ARG A 67 23.15 3.20 24.76
N LEU A 68 23.52 2.16 25.53
CA LEU A 68 22.76 0.92 25.59
C LEU A 68 21.38 1.19 26.21
N VAL A 69 20.30 0.97 25.45
CA VAL A 69 18.93 1.17 25.89
C VAL A 69 18.18 -0.16 26.07
N ASN A 70 18.59 -1.21 25.36
CA ASN A 70 17.97 -2.52 25.43
C ASN A 70 18.98 -3.65 25.16
N SER A 71 18.82 -4.76 25.85
CA SER A 71 19.63 -5.97 25.64
C SER A 71 18.87 -7.23 26.01
N TYR A 72 19.36 -8.38 25.52
CA TYR A 72 18.79 -9.69 25.88
C TYR A 72 18.87 -10.01 27.38
N GLN A 73 19.81 -9.40 28.12
CA GLN A 73 19.96 -9.57 29.55
C GLN A 73 19.03 -8.68 30.36
N LYS A 74 18.68 -7.50 29.83
CA LYS A 74 17.87 -6.50 30.55
C LYS A 74 17.03 -5.70 29.57
N SER A 75 15.73 -5.89 29.66
CA SER A 75 14.74 -5.06 28.95
C SER A 75 13.97 -4.21 29.96
N SER A 76 13.82 -2.94 29.68
CA SER A 76 13.18 -1.97 30.59
C SER A 76 11.74 -1.64 30.23
N LEU A 77 11.23 -2.08 29.10
CA LEU A 77 9.90 -1.72 28.55
C LEU A 77 9.68 -0.20 28.45
N THR A 78 10.75 0.58 28.41
CA THR A 78 10.71 2.03 28.28
C THR A 78 10.52 2.44 26.83
N GLU A 79 9.93 3.62 26.63
CA GLU A 79 9.75 4.22 25.32
C GLU A 79 11.03 4.93 24.86
N ASN A 80 11.37 4.77 23.61
CA ASN A 80 12.46 5.48 22.95
C ASN A 80 11.93 6.78 22.28
N ARG A 81 12.82 7.76 22.11
CA ARG A 81 12.49 9.00 21.39
C ARG A 81 12.58 8.78 19.89
N VAL A 82 11.63 8.02 19.35
CA VAL A 82 11.47 7.73 17.92
C VAL A 82 10.10 8.15 17.49
N SER A 83 10.00 8.93 16.42
CA SER A 83 8.74 9.24 15.77
C SER A 83 8.53 8.29 14.59
N VAL A 84 7.30 7.83 14.40
CA VAL A 84 6.94 6.98 13.26
C VAL A 84 5.87 7.68 12.45
N ILE A 85 6.11 7.85 11.18
CA ILE A 85 5.20 8.39 10.18
C ILE A 85 4.79 7.23 9.30
N ASP A 86 3.53 6.87 9.36
CA ASP A 86 2.97 5.75 8.61
C ASP A 86 1.57 6.09 8.08
N ARG A 87 0.96 5.15 7.34
CA ARG A 87 -0.40 5.27 6.83
C ARG A 87 -1.45 5.49 7.94
N ARG A 88 -1.19 5.05 9.17
CA ARG A 88 -2.10 5.23 10.30
C ARG A 88 -2.04 6.68 10.76
N ARG A 89 -3.15 7.38 10.63
CA ARG A 89 -3.27 8.79 11.00
C ARG A 89 -2.99 8.98 12.50
N ARG A 90 -1.93 9.72 12.82
CA ARG A 90 -1.56 10.10 14.19
C ARG A 90 -1.90 11.54 14.52
N LEU A 91 -2.40 12.27 13.54
CA LEU A 91 -2.94 13.59 13.70
C LEU A 91 -4.42 13.47 14.08
N VAL A 92 -4.90 14.40 14.91
CA VAL A 92 -6.31 14.53 15.28
C VAL A 92 -6.98 15.42 14.26
N ASP A 93 -7.89 14.87 13.48
CA ASP A 93 -8.52 15.54 12.33
C ASP A 93 -9.29 16.80 12.72
N ASP A 94 -9.96 16.80 13.88
CA ASP A 94 -10.78 17.92 14.38
C ASP A 94 -9.96 19.07 15.00
N LEU A 95 -8.65 18.89 15.12
CA LEU A 95 -7.77 19.93 15.69
C LEU A 95 -7.01 20.66 14.58
N THR A 96 -6.59 21.89 14.89
CA THR A 96 -5.74 22.68 14.00
C THR A 96 -4.33 22.08 13.87
N VAL A 97 -3.61 22.48 12.83
CA VAL A 97 -2.20 22.12 12.66
C VAL A 97 -1.38 22.53 13.86
N ALA A 98 -1.55 23.76 14.36
CA ALA A 98 -0.84 24.25 15.55
C ALA A 98 -1.13 23.41 16.80
N ASP A 99 -2.39 23.02 17.01
CA ASP A 99 -2.77 22.18 18.16
C ASP A 99 -2.13 20.81 18.08
N ASN A 100 -2.13 20.18 16.90
CA ASN A 100 -1.50 18.88 16.67
C ASN A 100 0.00 18.88 16.95
N ILE A 101 0.68 19.96 16.57
CA ILE A 101 2.15 20.08 16.71
C ILE A 101 2.54 20.43 18.14
N PHE A 102 1.89 21.43 18.74
CA PHE A 102 2.35 22.03 20.00
C PHE A 102 1.57 21.53 21.22
N VAL A 103 0.24 21.50 21.17
CA VAL A 103 -0.61 21.20 22.35
C VAL A 103 -0.56 19.74 22.73
N LEU A 104 -0.50 18.83 21.73
CA LEU A 104 -0.40 17.37 21.96
C LEU A 104 1.02 16.92 22.29
N ARG A 105 2.00 17.85 22.35
CA ARG A 105 3.38 17.54 22.69
C ARG A 105 3.51 17.11 24.14
N ARG A 106 4.22 16.02 24.44
CA ARG A 106 4.55 15.60 25.81
C ARG A 106 5.34 16.69 26.53
N GLY A 107 4.94 17.02 27.75
CA GLY A 107 5.61 18.03 28.59
C GLY A 107 5.18 19.47 28.31
N PHE A 108 4.24 19.71 27.42
CA PHE A 108 3.66 21.04 27.23
C PHE A 108 2.85 21.46 28.47
N LYS A 109 3.25 22.58 29.09
CA LYS A 109 2.54 23.12 30.26
C LYS A 109 1.35 23.95 29.78
N LYS A 110 0.14 23.40 29.89
CA LYS A 110 -1.13 23.93 29.31
C LYS A 110 -1.73 25.15 30.01
N TYR A 111 -1.00 25.86 30.90
CA TYR A 111 -1.60 26.91 31.71
C TYR A 111 -2.01 28.16 30.92
N LEU A 112 -1.35 28.44 29.79
CA LEU A 112 -1.70 29.52 28.86
C LEU A 112 -1.22 29.16 27.47
N VAL A 113 -2.13 28.82 26.57
CA VAL A 113 -1.84 28.66 25.13
C VAL A 113 -2.16 29.99 24.47
N GLU A 114 -1.16 30.71 24.00
CA GLU A 114 -1.34 31.90 23.19
C GLU A 114 -1.24 31.57 21.70
N PRO A 115 -2.37 31.51 20.98
CA PRO A 115 -2.40 31.09 19.60
C PRO A 115 -1.46 31.88 18.68
N ARG A 116 -1.27 33.17 18.97
CA ARG A 116 -0.36 34.06 18.21
C ARG A 116 1.10 33.59 18.27
N VAL A 117 1.54 33.11 19.44
CA VAL A 117 2.91 32.61 19.63
C VAL A 117 3.10 31.31 18.86
N LEU A 118 2.13 30.40 18.91
CA LEU A 118 2.18 29.12 18.17
C LEU A 118 2.19 29.36 16.66
N ARG A 119 1.39 30.29 16.16
CA ARG A 119 1.40 30.70 14.75
C ARG A 119 2.76 31.24 14.34
N GLY A 120 3.35 32.14 15.14
CA GLY A 120 4.67 32.71 14.87
C GLY A 120 5.79 31.64 14.85
N GLN A 121 5.72 30.68 15.76
CA GLN A 121 6.67 29.57 15.77
C GLN A 121 6.51 28.66 14.57
N LEU A 122 5.29 28.32 14.19
CA LEU A 122 5.06 27.47 13.02
C LEU A 122 5.42 28.16 11.70
N ALA A 123 5.09 29.46 11.58
CA ALA A 123 5.37 30.24 10.38
C ALA A 123 6.85 30.22 9.98
N GLN A 124 7.76 30.15 10.95
CA GLN A 124 9.20 30.01 10.69
C GLN A 124 9.51 28.69 9.98
N PHE A 125 8.98 27.58 10.44
CA PHE A 125 9.21 26.25 9.84
C PHE A 125 8.52 26.09 8.48
N VAL A 126 7.31 26.61 8.35
CA VAL A 126 6.52 26.58 7.10
C VAL A 126 7.14 27.45 6.02
N GLY A 127 7.62 28.65 6.40
CA GLY A 127 8.26 29.59 5.48
C GLY A 127 9.61 29.10 4.92
N GLU A 128 10.38 28.34 5.70
CA GLU A 128 11.65 27.75 5.22
C GLU A 128 11.45 26.71 4.11
N LEU A 129 10.26 26.12 4.03
CA LEU A 129 9.96 24.99 3.14
C LEU A 129 8.93 25.31 2.05
N ASP A 130 8.43 26.56 2.03
CA ASP A 130 7.36 26.99 1.11
C ASP A 130 6.14 26.02 1.14
N LEU A 131 5.77 25.59 2.36
CA LEU A 131 4.64 24.68 2.56
C LEU A 131 3.35 25.50 2.57
N PRO A 132 2.33 25.14 1.79
CA PRO A 132 1.03 25.82 1.77
C PRO A 132 0.15 25.40 2.98
N ILE A 133 0.67 25.52 4.21
CA ILE A 133 0.00 25.05 5.44
C ILE A 133 -0.21 26.22 6.37
N SER A 134 -1.46 26.43 6.82
CA SER A 134 -1.82 27.42 7.81
C SER A 134 -1.85 26.80 9.22
N ALA A 135 -1.40 27.57 10.22
CA ALA A 135 -1.42 27.12 11.62
C ALA A 135 -2.84 26.86 12.15
N ASP A 136 -3.83 27.61 11.68
CA ASP A 136 -5.22 27.54 12.11
C ASP A 136 -6.08 26.59 11.26
N GLU A 137 -5.51 25.99 10.23
CA GLU A 137 -6.20 25.08 9.33
C GLU A 137 -6.51 23.76 10.03
N PRO A 138 -7.74 23.23 9.95
CA PRO A 138 -8.07 21.92 10.48
C PRO A 138 -7.31 20.84 9.72
N VAL A 139 -6.80 19.84 10.43
CA VAL A 139 -6.08 18.72 9.80
C VAL A 139 -6.97 17.96 8.81
N SER A 140 -8.29 17.93 9.02
CA SER A 140 -9.26 17.31 8.11
C SER A 140 -9.22 17.87 6.68
N GLU A 141 -8.85 19.14 6.51
CA GLU A 141 -8.80 19.83 5.21
C GLU A 141 -7.47 19.64 4.46
N LEU A 142 -6.43 19.15 5.14
CA LEU A 142 -5.11 18.93 4.55
C LEU A 142 -5.08 17.78 3.55
N SER A 143 -4.35 17.98 2.46
CA SER A 143 -3.98 16.92 1.52
C SER A 143 -3.10 15.84 2.16
N GLY A 144 -2.94 14.69 1.50
CA GLY A 144 -2.07 13.61 1.98
C GLY A 144 -0.63 14.07 2.21
N TYR A 145 -0.09 14.89 1.28
CA TYR A 145 1.25 15.46 1.42
C TYR A 145 1.39 16.39 2.62
N GLU A 146 0.45 17.32 2.78
CA GLU A 146 0.46 18.29 3.87
C GLU A 146 0.37 17.60 5.23
N ARG A 147 -0.44 16.57 5.36
CA ARG A 147 -0.52 15.75 6.58
C ARG A 147 0.82 15.08 6.91
N CYS A 148 1.48 14.46 5.93
CA CYS A 148 2.80 13.87 6.12
C CYS A 148 3.84 14.93 6.51
N ALA A 149 3.80 16.12 5.89
CA ALA A 149 4.68 17.23 6.24
C ALA A 149 4.45 17.70 7.68
N VAL A 150 3.20 17.83 8.13
CA VAL A 150 2.86 18.17 9.52
C VAL A 150 3.38 17.13 10.51
N GLU A 151 3.32 15.84 10.19
CA GLU A 151 3.90 14.79 11.05
C GLU A 151 5.43 14.90 11.14
N VAL A 152 6.12 15.22 10.04
CA VAL A 152 7.57 15.50 10.06
C VAL A 152 7.86 16.72 10.93
N LEU A 153 7.15 17.84 10.73
CA LEU A 153 7.29 19.05 11.54
C LEU A 153 7.06 18.78 13.03
N LYS A 154 6.03 18.02 13.37
CA LYS A 154 5.74 17.60 14.75
C LYS A 154 6.92 16.83 15.37
N ALA A 155 7.54 15.90 14.62
CA ALA A 155 8.70 15.13 15.07
C ALA A 155 9.95 16.04 15.26
N VAL A 156 10.18 16.94 14.31
CA VAL A 156 11.29 17.91 14.32
C VAL A 156 11.16 18.86 15.50
N ILE A 157 10.01 19.48 15.68
CA ILE A 157 9.73 20.42 16.79
C ILE A 157 9.76 19.70 18.15
N ALA A 158 9.40 18.42 18.21
CA ALA A 158 9.55 17.59 19.39
C ALA A 158 11.02 17.25 19.70
N GLY A 159 11.95 17.58 18.82
CA GLY A 159 13.40 17.28 18.96
C GLY A 159 13.72 15.80 18.81
N THR A 160 12.88 15.04 18.10
CA THR A 160 13.11 13.63 17.82
C THR A 160 14.20 13.50 16.75
N ARG A 161 15.31 12.84 17.08
CA ARG A 161 16.46 12.74 16.17
C ARG A 161 16.38 11.58 15.18
N LEU A 162 15.62 10.54 15.50
CA LEU A 162 15.33 9.42 14.62
C LEU A 162 13.85 9.38 14.26
N ILE A 163 13.55 9.48 12.97
CA ILE A 163 12.20 9.44 12.41
C ILE A 163 12.10 8.23 11.49
N VAL A 164 11.14 7.35 11.77
CA VAL A 164 10.82 6.20 10.93
C VAL A 164 9.72 6.62 9.97
N VAL A 165 9.98 6.52 8.68
CA VAL A 165 9.00 6.74 7.61
C VAL A 165 8.64 5.40 7.02
N ARG A 166 7.34 5.09 6.92
CA ARG A 166 6.89 3.76 6.53
C ARG A 166 5.74 3.83 5.51
N GLU A 167 5.93 3.18 4.34
CA GLU A 167 4.89 2.94 3.33
C GLU A 167 4.14 4.19 2.86
N ILE A 168 4.85 5.31 2.72
CA ILE A 168 4.27 6.60 2.38
C ILE A 168 3.86 6.69 0.90
N SER A 169 4.53 5.98 0.00
CA SER A 169 4.20 5.94 -1.43
C SER A 169 2.78 5.46 -1.71
N ASN A 170 2.20 4.73 -0.78
CA ASN A 170 0.83 4.23 -0.88
C ASN A 170 -0.23 5.31 -0.64
N VAL A 171 0.17 6.46 -0.10
CA VAL A 171 -0.73 7.56 0.29
C VAL A 171 -0.52 8.80 -0.57
N LEU A 172 0.70 8.97 -1.10
CA LEU A 172 1.12 10.13 -1.87
C LEU A 172 1.12 9.85 -3.37
N SER A 173 0.73 10.84 -4.15
CA SER A 173 0.99 10.85 -5.60
C SER A 173 2.50 10.84 -5.88
N ALA A 174 2.93 10.45 -7.08
CA ALA A 174 4.35 10.45 -7.44
C ALA A 174 5.01 11.83 -7.27
N ALA A 175 4.30 12.92 -7.63
CA ALA A 175 4.78 14.29 -7.46
C ALA A 175 4.90 14.70 -5.98
N ASP A 176 3.93 14.32 -5.16
CA ASP A 176 3.95 14.59 -3.73
C ASP A 176 5.00 13.77 -3.00
N LEU A 177 5.24 12.54 -3.45
CA LEU A 177 6.31 11.69 -2.93
C LEU A 177 7.68 12.35 -3.17
N GLU A 178 7.93 12.89 -4.37
CA GLU A 178 9.16 13.62 -4.66
C GLU A 178 9.32 14.87 -3.78
N ARG A 179 8.23 15.63 -3.57
CA ARG A 179 8.21 16.78 -2.65
C ARG A 179 8.51 16.35 -1.22
N PHE A 180 7.91 15.25 -0.77
CA PHE A 180 8.15 14.69 0.55
C PHE A 180 9.59 14.20 0.72
N GLN A 181 10.17 13.56 -0.26
CA GLN A 181 11.58 13.14 -0.26
C GLN A 181 12.54 14.34 -0.17
N LYS A 182 12.23 15.46 -0.83
CA LYS A 182 12.99 16.73 -0.69
C LYS A 182 12.90 17.27 0.74
N LEU A 183 11.72 17.20 1.36
CA LEU A 183 11.51 17.58 2.77
C LEU A 183 12.40 16.73 3.72
N LEU A 184 12.45 15.43 3.53
CA LEU A 184 13.31 14.56 4.33
C LEU A 184 14.80 14.91 4.16
N ARG A 185 15.25 15.16 2.93
CA ARG A 185 16.62 15.59 2.64
C ARG A 185 16.98 16.91 3.31
N HIS A 186 16.06 17.87 3.31
CA HIS A 186 16.25 19.14 3.99
C HIS A 186 16.54 18.93 5.48
N TYR A 187 15.72 18.16 6.19
CA TYR A 187 15.91 17.89 7.62
C TYR A 187 17.08 16.97 7.91
N ALA A 188 17.44 16.07 7.01
CA ALA A 188 18.66 15.29 7.11
C ALA A 188 19.89 16.19 7.13
N GLY A 189 19.92 17.22 6.26
CA GLY A 189 20.94 18.26 6.27
C GLY A 189 21.04 19.04 7.59
N GLN A 190 19.97 19.12 8.38
CA GLN A 190 19.92 19.73 9.70
C GLN A 190 20.26 18.74 10.85
N GLY A 191 20.65 17.51 10.51
CA GLY A 191 21.09 16.49 11.47
C GLY A 191 19.97 15.64 12.07
N PHE A 192 18.79 15.61 11.45
CA PHE A 192 17.76 14.58 11.71
C PHE A 192 18.09 13.33 10.90
N SER A 193 17.77 12.16 11.44
CA SER A 193 18.08 10.89 10.80
C SER A 193 16.79 10.15 10.50
N PHE A 194 16.76 9.43 9.39
CA PHE A 194 15.55 8.75 8.93
C PHE A 194 15.81 7.26 8.67
N LEU A 195 14.87 6.42 9.11
CA LEU A 195 14.75 5.04 8.66
C LEU A 195 13.56 4.99 7.70
N TYR A 196 13.83 4.84 6.42
CA TYR A 196 12.84 4.85 5.35
C TYR A 196 12.47 3.41 4.98
N ILE A 197 11.35 2.91 5.49
CA ILE A 197 10.88 1.54 5.28
C ILE A 197 9.92 1.54 4.10
N CYS A 198 10.30 0.87 3.04
CA CYS A 198 9.51 0.74 1.82
C CYS A 198 9.59 -0.68 1.26
N ALA A 199 8.69 -0.97 0.33
CA ALA A 199 8.64 -2.23 -0.36
C ALA A 199 9.21 -2.14 -1.79
N HIS A 200 9.48 -0.91 -2.28
CA HIS A 200 9.99 -0.65 -3.63
C HIS A 200 11.37 0.03 -3.56
N HIS A 201 12.34 -0.53 -4.27
CA HIS A 201 13.66 0.06 -4.35
C HIS A 201 13.68 1.38 -5.12
N GLU A 202 12.79 1.53 -6.11
CA GLU A 202 12.63 2.78 -6.87
C GLU A 202 12.24 3.96 -5.97
N GLU A 203 11.57 3.70 -4.87
CA GLU A 203 11.20 4.71 -3.88
C GLU A 203 12.39 5.06 -2.97
N ALA A 204 13.19 4.06 -2.57
CA ALA A 204 14.29 4.23 -1.65
C ALA A 204 15.54 4.86 -2.31
N PHE A 205 15.91 4.42 -3.51
CA PHE A 205 17.15 4.81 -4.16
C PHE A 205 17.32 6.31 -4.39
N PRO A 206 16.28 7.09 -4.78
CA PRO A 206 16.42 8.53 -4.95
C PRO A 206 16.70 9.28 -3.64
N VAL A 207 16.19 8.78 -2.51
CA VAL A 207 16.20 9.51 -1.24
C VAL A 207 17.21 8.95 -0.23
N CYS A 208 17.56 7.68 -0.26
CA CYS A 208 18.42 7.07 0.76
C CYS A 208 19.91 7.22 0.46
N ASP A 209 20.71 7.33 1.50
CA ASP A 209 22.18 7.33 1.39
C ASP A 209 22.72 5.91 1.20
N ARG A 210 22.06 4.94 1.83
CA ARG A 210 22.25 3.51 1.62
C ARG A 210 20.94 2.77 1.89
N VAL A 211 20.83 1.57 1.35
CA VAL A 211 19.65 0.71 1.49
C VAL A 211 20.06 -0.64 2.07
N ALA A 212 19.43 -1.02 3.17
CA ALA A 212 19.53 -2.35 3.73
C ALA A 212 18.35 -3.20 3.21
N VAL A 213 18.63 -4.41 2.72
CA VAL A 213 17.61 -5.35 2.28
C VAL A 213 17.36 -6.35 3.40
N MET A 214 16.12 -6.39 3.88
CA MET A 214 15.68 -7.27 4.95
C MET A 214 14.96 -8.49 4.38
N GLU A 215 15.32 -9.67 4.82
CA GLU A 215 14.72 -10.94 4.47
C GLU A 215 14.65 -11.86 5.68
N ASN A 216 13.53 -12.52 5.92
CA ASN A 216 13.33 -13.45 7.03
C ASN A 216 13.73 -12.89 8.41
N GLY A 217 13.51 -11.59 8.64
CA GLY A 217 13.82 -10.94 9.90
C GLY A 217 15.29 -10.52 10.09
N GLY A 218 16.17 -10.77 9.12
CA GLY A 218 17.58 -10.40 9.13
C GLY A 218 17.97 -9.44 8.00
N ILE A 219 19.15 -8.84 8.07
CA ILE A 219 19.70 -8.05 6.95
C ILE A 219 20.45 -8.99 6.00
N ALA A 220 19.93 -9.09 4.79
CA ALA A 220 20.47 -9.95 3.73
C ALA A 220 21.54 -9.23 2.90
N LEU A 221 21.42 -7.91 2.73
CA LEU A 221 22.31 -7.11 1.89
C LEU A 221 22.28 -5.66 2.34
N ASN A 222 23.44 -4.97 2.21
CA ASN A 222 23.55 -3.53 2.34
C ASN A 222 24.07 -2.95 1.02
N LEU A 223 23.38 -1.94 0.50
CA LEU A 223 23.70 -1.26 -0.74
C LEU A 223 24.03 0.19 -0.47
N ASP A 224 25.31 0.55 -0.59
CA ASP A 224 25.72 1.93 -0.60
C ASP A 224 25.29 2.62 -1.91
N ARG A 225 25.19 3.95 -1.91
CA ARG A 225 24.65 4.73 -3.02
C ARG A 225 25.21 4.39 -4.42
N PRO A 226 26.52 4.13 -4.60
CA PRO A 226 27.08 3.73 -5.90
C PRO A 226 26.59 2.37 -6.40
N PHE A 227 26.12 1.50 -5.49
CA PHE A 227 25.68 0.13 -5.76
C PHE A 227 24.15 -0.02 -5.71
N GLN A 228 23.41 1.08 -5.57
CA GLN A 228 21.96 1.10 -5.62
C GLN A 228 21.53 0.98 -7.08
N ASN A 229 21.53 -0.23 -7.58
CA ASN A 229 21.04 -0.58 -8.91
C ASN A 229 20.09 -1.77 -8.83
N ASP A 230 19.23 -1.87 -9.83
CA ASP A 230 18.24 -2.90 -9.89
C ASP A 230 18.88 -4.31 -9.92
N GLU A 231 20.00 -4.48 -10.63
CA GLU A 231 20.69 -5.78 -10.76
C GLU A 231 21.10 -6.39 -9.41
N ALA A 232 21.50 -5.57 -8.42
CA ALA A 232 21.88 -6.05 -7.10
C ALA A 232 20.69 -6.64 -6.33
N ILE A 233 19.49 -6.10 -6.53
CA ILE A 233 18.25 -6.61 -5.95
C ILE A 233 17.74 -7.80 -6.76
N TRP A 234 17.76 -7.70 -8.09
CA TRP A 234 17.29 -8.74 -9.01
C TRP A 234 18.05 -10.06 -8.87
N ARG A 235 19.35 -10.04 -8.60
CA ARG A 235 20.12 -11.27 -8.36
C ARG A 235 19.64 -12.11 -7.17
N ARG A 236 18.94 -11.52 -6.21
CA ARG A 236 18.31 -12.23 -5.10
C ARG A 236 16.82 -12.48 -5.27
N SER A 237 16.17 -11.68 -6.12
CA SER A 237 14.74 -11.77 -6.43
C SER A 237 14.46 -12.40 -7.81
N LEU A 238 15.41 -13.14 -8.36
CA LEU A 238 15.44 -13.67 -9.74
C LEU A 238 14.18 -14.43 -10.19
N ASP A 239 13.38 -14.94 -9.27
CA ASP A 239 12.14 -15.64 -9.62
C ASP A 239 10.93 -14.72 -9.78
N PHE A 240 11.06 -13.42 -9.50
CA PHE A 240 9.92 -12.49 -9.46
C PHE A 240 9.64 -11.73 -10.75
N SER A 241 10.59 -11.72 -11.68
CA SER A 241 10.37 -11.13 -13.01
C SER A 241 9.78 -12.16 -13.98
N ARG A 242 8.50 -12.49 -13.81
CA ARG A 242 7.79 -13.14 -14.90
C ARG A 242 7.56 -12.13 -16.03
N PRO A 243 8.03 -12.43 -17.26
CA PRO A 243 7.61 -11.65 -18.39
C PRO A 243 6.08 -11.78 -18.46
N ALA A 244 5.43 -10.64 -18.50
CA ALA A 244 3.98 -10.63 -18.69
C ALA A 244 3.64 -11.44 -19.94
N GLY A 245 2.62 -12.28 -19.87
CA GLY A 245 2.16 -13.10 -21.00
C GLY A 245 1.87 -12.24 -22.24
N PRO A 246 1.88 -12.82 -23.44
CA PRO A 246 1.65 -12.06 -24.67
C PRO A 246 0.31 -11.29 -24.60
N PRO A 247 0.25 -10.08 -25.21
CA PRO A 247 -0.99 -9.34 -25.30
C PRO A 247 -2.05 -10.21 -25.99
N ARG A 248 -3.24 -10.31 -25.38
CA ARG A 248 -4.32 -11.06 -25.99
C ARG A 248 -4.95 -10.24 -27.10
N GLU A 249 -5.06 -10.84 -28.29
CA GLU A 249 -5.78 -10.22 -29.39
C GLU A 249 -7.23 -9.92 -28.95
N ARG A 250 -7.69 -8.72 -29.26
CA ARG A 250 -9.09 -8.31 -29.17
C ARG A 250 -9.84 -9.07 -30.25
N ALA A 251 -10.28 -10.30 -29.96
CA ALA A 251 -11.21 -10.98 -30.83
C ALA A 251 -12.51 -10.12 -30.89
N ASP A 252 -13.32 -10.26 -31.96
CA ASP A 252 -14.61 -9.60 -32.23
C ASP A 252 -15.67 -9.78 -31.11
N ARG A 253 -15.32 -9.48 -29.87
CA ARG A 253 -16.16 -9.65 -28.67
C ARG A 253 -16.71 -8.31 -28.23
N GLN A 254 -17.93 -8.31 -27.75
CA GLN A 254 -18.53 -7.15 -27.10
C GLN A 254 -17.77 -6.81 -25.81
N PRO A 255 -17.61 -5.52 -25.48
CA PRO A 255 -16.99 -5.11 -24.22
C PRO A 255 -17.84 -5.58 -23.03
N VAL A 256 -17.19 -6.04 -21.97
CA VAL A 256 -17.82 -6.39 -20.69
C VAL A 256 -18.33 -5.15 -19.97
N LEU A 257 -17.57 -4.06 -20.08
CA LEU A 257 -17.89 -2.77 -19.46
C LEU A 257 -17.62 -1.65 -20.45
N ARG A 258 -18.51 -0.68 -20.51
CA ARG A 258 -18.34 0.55 -21.27
C ARG A 258 -18.81 1.75 -20.44
N LEU A 259 -17.94 2.72 -20.32
CA LEU A 259 -18.24 4.05 -19.82
C LEU A 259 -18.22 5.02 -21.00
N ASP A 260 -19.21 5.91 -21.08
CA ASP A 260 -19.32 6.91 -22.15
C ASP A 260 -19.66 8.28 -21.54
N GLY A 261 -18.67 9.17 -21.50
CA GLY A 261 -18.79 10.53 -20.98
C GLY A 261 -19.21 10.62 -19.50
N VAL A 262 -18.83 9.65 -18.68
CA VAL A 262 -19.34 9.53 -17.31
C VAL A 262 -18.74 10.60 -16.39
N THR A 263 -19.62 11.32 -15.71
CA THR A 263 -19.29 12.26 -14.62
C THR A 263 -19.93 11.77 -13.33
N CYS A 264 -19.13 11.58 -12.29
CA CYS A 264 -19.59 11.18 -10.95
C CYS A 264 -18.56 11.61 -9.91
N GLY A 265 -18.98 12.33 -8.88
CA GLY A 265 -18.05 12.88 -7.88
C GLY A 265 -16.94 13.73 -8.52
N ALA A 266 -15.70 13.34 -8.32
CA ALA A 266 -14.53 14.01 -8.91
C ALA A 266 -14.26 13.61 -10.37
N MET A 267 -14.86 12.53 -10.88
CA MET A 267 -14.69 12.09 -12.27
C MET A 267 -15.33 13.08 -13.24
N ARG A 268 -14.65 13.41 -14.34
CA ARG A 268 -15.07 14.36 -15.37
C ARG A 268 -15.05 13.73 -16.75
N SER A 269 -16.24 13.41 -17.28
CA SER A 269 -16.43 12.88 -18.64
C SER A 269 -15.52 11.68 -18.99
N LEU A 270 -15.42 10.72 -18.08
CA LEU A 270 -14.56 9.55 -18.25
C LEU A 270 -15.17 8.58 -19.25
N SER A 271 -14.39 8.17 -20.25
CA SER A 271 -14.80 7.22 -21.28
C SER A 271 -13.75 6.15 -21.50
N PHE A 272 -14.14 4.89 -21.35
CA PHE A 272 -13.32 3.73 -21.71
C PHE A 272 -14.18 2.49 -21.88
N SER A 273 -13.61 1.47 -22.51
CA SER A 273 -14.22 0.14 -22.63
C SER A 273 -13.26 -0.93 -22.10
N LEU A 274 -13.82 -2.03 -21.59
CA LEU A 274 -13.07 -3.15 -21.03
C LEU A 274 -13.54 -4.45 -21.68
N TRP A 275 -12.58 -5.29 -22.10
CA TRP A 275 -12.87 -6.56 -22.81
C TRP A 275 -12.66 -7.78 -21.92
N PRO A 276 -13.31 -8.92 -22.21
CA PRO A 276 -13.15 -10.15 -21.43
C PRO A 276 -11.67 -10.58 -21.31
N GLY A 277 -11.20 -10.80 -20.09
CA GLY A 277 -9.83 -11.21 -19.79
C GLY A 277 -8.78 -10.13 -19.95
N GLU A 278 -9.17 -8.87 -20.24
CA GLU A 278 -8.26 -7.72 -20.25
C GLU A 278 -7.91 -7.30 -18.82
N CYS A 279 -6.67 -6.87 -18.61
CA CYS A 279 -6.26 -6.16 -17.41
C CYS A 279 -6.03 -4.69 -17.72
N LEU A 280 -6.88 -3.84 -17.21
CA LEU A 280 -6.82 -2.39 -17.35
C LEU A 280 -6.32 -1.77 -16.05
N THR A 281 -5.25 -0.99 -16.10
CA THR A 281 -4.84 -0.18 -14.96
C THR A 281 -5.33 1.25 -15.13
N ILE A 282 -5.93 1.81 -14.10
CA ILE A 282 -6.29 3.23 -14.00
C ILE A 282 -5.37 3.86 -12.97
N LEU A 283 -4.46 4.70 -13.44
CA LEU A 283 -3.55 5.48 -12.62
C LEU A 283 -4.17 6.84 -12.33
N ASP A 284 -4.60 7.07 -11.12
CA ASP A 284 -5.11 8.35 -10.66
C ASP A 284 -4.00 9.15 -9.98
N ARG A 285 -3.37 10.04 -10.72
CA ARG A 285 -2.23 10.84 -10.23
C ARG A 285 -2.61 11.81 -9.11
N SER A 286 -3.86 12.18 -9.04
CA SER A 286 -4.38 13.12 -8.03
C SER A 286 -5.00 12.40 -6.83
N ASN A 287 -5.16 11.08 -6.90
CA ASN A 287 -5.86 10.26 -5.89
C ASN A 287 -7.27 10.79 -5.55
N THR A 288 -8.03 11.16 -6.57
CA THR A 288 -9.33 11.82 -6.41
C THR A 288 -10.52 10.97 -6.84
N ILE A 289 -10.34 10.10 -7.87
CA ILE A 289 -11.47 9.42 -8.52
C ILE A 289 -11.66 7.97 -8.10
N LEU A 290 -10.69 7.33 -7.46
CA LEU A 290 -10.73 5.89 -7.22
C LEU A 290 -11.95 5.48 -6.39
N THR A 291 -12.24 6.22 -5.32
CA THR A 291 -13.41 5.97 -4.46
C THR A 291 -14.72 6.20 -5.21
N ASP A 292 -14.81 7.28 -5.99
CA ASP A 292 -16.01 7.61 -6.75
C ASP A 292 -16.29 6.56 -7.84
N LEU A 293 -15.24 6.07 -8.51
CA LEU A 293 -15.39 5.01 -9.50
C LEU A 293 -15.87 3.70 -8.85
N MET A 294 -15.34 3.36 -7.68
CA MET A 294 -15.81 2.19 -6.93
C MET A 294 -17.27 2.33 -6.51
N ALA A 295 -17.66 3.49 -5.97
CA ALA A 295 -19.04 3.76 -5.57
C ALA A 295 -20.01 3.72 -6.77
N LEU A 296 -19.59 4.26 -7.92
CA LEU A 296 -20.37 4.18 -9.16
C LEU A 296 -20.57 2.73 -9.62
N MET A 297 -19.48 1.94 -9.68
CA MET A 297 -19.54 0.56 -10.13
C MET A 297 -20.32 -0.33 -9.15
N ASN A 298 -20.23 -0.03 -7.84
CA ASN A 298 -20.99 -0.71 -6.79
C ASN A 298 -22.46 -0.22 -6.69
N ARG A 299 -22.87 0.70 -7.60
CA ARG A 299 -24.23 1.30 -7.68
C ARG A 299 -24.64 2.13 -6.46
N GLU A 300 -23.70 2.54 -5.65
CA GLU A 300 -23.91 3.40 -4.48
C GLU A 300 -24.11 4.87 -4.89
N ALA A 301 -23.44 5.32 -5.96
CA ALA A 301 -23.56 6.65 -6.52
C ALA A 301 -24.02 6.59 -7.99
N PRO A 302 -25.10 7.28 -8.38
CA PRO A 302 -25.49 7.38 -9.78
C PRO A 302 -24.58 8.36 -10.54
N PRO A 303 -24.37 8.17 -11.85
CA PRO A 303 -23.65 9.15 -12.64
C PRO A 303 -24.47 10.44 -12.77
N SER A 304 -23.80 11.59 -12.69
CA SER A 304 -24.43 12.91 -12.93
C SER A 304 -24.67 13.14 -14.42
N SER A 305 -23.81 12.56 -15.28
CA SER A 305 -23.96 12.56 -16.75
C SER A 305 -23.22 11.36 -17.33
N GLY A 306 -23.51 11.05 -18.62
CA GLY A 306 -22.94 9.92 -19.32
C GLY A 306 -23.71 8.62 -19.09
N ALA A 307 -23.19 7.52 -19.63
CA ALA A 307 -23.78 6.19 -19.52
C ALA A 307 -22.74 5.14 -19.14
N VAL A 308 -23.20 4.15 -18.36
CA VAL A 308 -22.42 2.95 -18.02
C VAL A 308 -23.18 1.73 -18.51
N GLU A 309 -22.52 0.87 -19.27
CA GLU A 309 -23.06 -0.38 -19.78
C GLU A 309 -22.22 -1.56 -19.28
N VAL A 310 -22.88 -2.61 -18.83
CA VAL A 310 -22.26 -3.89 -18.48
C VAL A 310 -22.85 -4.96 -19.38
N ASN A 311 -22.02 -5.65 -20.15
CA ASN A 311 -22.43 -6.62 -21.16
C ASN A 311 -23.51 -6.09 -22.11
N GLY A 312 -23.37 -4.82 -22.53
CA GLY A 312 -24.29 -4.16 -23.47
C GLY A 312 -25.63 -3.72 -22.87
N ALA A 313 -25.82 -3.85 -21.57
CA ALA A 313 -27.04 -3.38 -20.89
C ALA A 313 -26.69 -2.26 -19.89
N PRO A 314 -27.52 -1.21 -19.79
CA PRO A 314 -27.22 -0.06 -18.91
C PRO A 314 -27.17 -0.48 -17.44
N LEU A 315 -26.15 0.02 -16.72
CA LEU A 315 -26.01 -0.16 -15.29
C LEU A 315 -27.06 0.70 -14.58
N ARG A 316 -28.04 0.05 -13.93
CA ARG A 316 -29.09 0.76 -13.19
C ARG A 316 -28.66 1.03 -11.75
N PRO A 317 -28.84 2.26 -11.22
CA PRO A 317 -28.61 2.55 -9.81
C PRO A 317 -29.54 1.77 -8.89
N GLY A 318 -29.09 1.46 -7.67
CA GLY A 318 -29.86 0.84 -6.60
C GLY A 318 -29.42 -0.58 -6.24
N HIS A 319 -29.76 -1.00 -5.02
CA HIS A 319 -29.39 -2.29 -4.43
C HIS A 319 -30.29 -3.47 -4.89
N GLY A 320 -30.91 -3.35 -6.07
CA GLY A 320 -31.71 -4.43 -6.65
C GLY A 320 -30.87 -5.66 -7.02
N ARG A 321 -31.57 -6.83 -7.22
CA ARG A 321 -30.92 -8.03 -7.74
C ARG A 321 -30.26 -7.70 -9.08
N GLU A 322 -28.97 -7.97 -9.19
CA GLU A 322 -28.24 -7.79 -10.46
C GLU A 322 -28.91 -8.61 -11.57
N ALA A 323 -29.04 -8.02 -12.75
CA ALA A 323 -29.48 -8.78 -13.89
C ALA A 323 -28.45 -9.87 -14.20
N PRO A 324 -28.87 -11.08 -14.58
CA PRO A 324 -27.92 -12.14 -14.94
C PRO A 324 -26.92 -11.64 -16.00
N GLY A 325 -25.62 -11.85 -15.75
CA GLY A 325 -24.56 -11.40 -16.64
C GLY A 325 -24.06 -9.96 -16.39
N GLN A 326 -24.64 -9.23 -15.44
CA GLN A 326 -24.19 -7.89 -15.03
C GLN A 326 -23.39 -7.89 -13.70
N GLU A 327 -22.96 -9.06 -13.27
CA GLU A 327 -22.21 -9.19 -12.03
C GLU A 327 -20.82 -8.57 -12.16
N LEU A 328 -20.53 -7.65 -11.26
CA LEU A 328 -19.21 -7.07 -11.04
C LEU A 328 -18.64 -7.58 -9.71
N GLY A 329 -17.35 -7.85 -9.68
CA GLY A 329 -16.60 -8.20 -8.48
C GLY A 329 -15.79 -7.01 -7.97
N PHE A 330 -15.59 -6.96 -6.66
CA PHE A 330 -14.81 -5.91 -6.02
C PHE A 330 -13.83 -6.51 -5.03
N ILE A 331 -12.58 -6.06 -5.09
CA ILE A 331 -11.54 -6.35 -4.12
C ILE A 331 -11.06 -5.00 -3.59
N GLY A 332 -11.34 -4.73 -2.32
CA GLY A 332 -10.96 -3.48 -1.65
C GLY A 332 -9.49 -3.42 -1.29
N GLU A 333 -9.08 -2.27 -0.75
CA GLU A 333 -7.79 -2.17 -0.06
C GLU A 333 -7.75 -3.13 1.11
N ASP A 334 -6.58 -3.73 1.38
CA ASP A 334 -6.38 -4.64 2.50
C ASP A 334 -7.47 -5.74 2.60
N PRO A 335 -7.65 -6.54 1.55
CA PRO A 335 -8.79 -7.45 1.41
C PRO A 335 -8.81 -8.55 2.48
N VAL A 336 -7.68 -8.84 3.10
CA VAL A 336 -7.55 -9.84 4.18
C VAL A 336 -8.27 -9.38 5.45
N HIS A 337 -8.25 -8.08 5.75
CA HIS A 337 -8.91 -7.54 6.93
C HIS A 337 -10.34 -7.05 6.65
N THR A 338 -10.64 -6.67 5.42
CA THR A 338 -11.93 -6.08 5.06
C THR A 338 -12.92 -7.05 4.43
N MET A 339 -12.43 -8.14 3.81
CA MET A 339 -13.27 -9.06 3.02
C MET A 339 -13.28 -10.50 3.53
N ILE A 340 -12.53 -10.83 4.57
CA ILE A 340 -12.58 -12.11 5.25
C ILE A 340 -13.50 -11.99 6.46
N PHE A 341 -14.44 -12.91 6.59
CA PHE A 341 -15.36 -13.03 7.72
C PHE A 341 -14.79 -14.01 8.73
N PRO A 342 -14.26 -13.55 9.87
CA PRO A 342 -13.58 -14.40 10.86
C PRO A 342 -14.46 -15.50 11.44
N GLU A 343 -15.78 -15.24 11.53
CA GLU A 343 -16.79 -16.13 12.10
C GLU A 343 -17.19 -17.28 11.14
N LEU A 344 -16.79 -17.17 9.86
CA LEU A 344 -17.11 -18.16 8.85
C LEU A 344 -15.92 -19.09 8.58
N SER A 345 -16.20 -20.35 8.21
CA SER A 345 -15.16 -21.26 7.73
C SER A 345 -14.53 -20.78 6.40
N ALA A 346 -13.38 -21.34 6.02
CA ALA A 346 -12.73 -21.05 4.75
C ALA A 346 -13.67 -21.36 3.56
N LEU A 347 -14.38 -22.47 3.61
CA LEU A 347 -15.37 -22.83 2.58
C LEU A 347 -16.54 -21.84 2.52
N ASP A 348 -17.04 -21.36 3.67
CA ASP A 348 -18.10 -20.36 3.70
C ASP A 348 -17.63 -19.01 3.14
N ASN A 349 -16.43 -18.60 3.50
CA ASN A 349 -15.79 -17.43 2.93
C ASN A 349 -15.60 -17.53 1.42
N LEU A 350 -15.21 -18.71 0.92
CA LEU A 350 -15.07 -18.97 -0.51
C LEU A 350 -16.42 -18.88 -1.23
N CYS A 351 -17.46 -19.48 -0.66
CA CYS A 351 -18.79 -19.55 -1.26
C CYS A 351 -19.63 -18.28 -1.09
N PHE A 352 -19.17 -17.28 -0.36
CA PHE A 352 -19.96 -16.13 0.09
C PHE A 352 -20.71 -15.38 -1.03
N LEU A 353 -20.07 -15.21 -2.19
CA LEU A 353 -20.69 -14.54 -3.34
C LEU A 353 -21.43 -15.50 -4.28
N ALA A 354 -21.10 -16.78 -4.25
CA ALA A 354 -21.68 -17.75 -5.17
C ALA A 354 -23.17 -17.97 -4.93
N ASP A 355 -23.68 -17.71 -3.74
CA ASP A 355 -25.12 -17.75 -3.42
C ASP A 355 -25.95 -16.68 -4.16
N ARG A 356 -25.31 -15.58 -4.60
CA ARG A 356 -25.99 -14.61 -5.49
C ARG A 356 -26.41 -15.21 -6.83
N ARG A 357 -25.64 -16.20 -7.33
CA ARG A 357 -25.93 -16.92 -8.58
C ARG A 357 -26.90 -18.08 -8.39
N ASP A 358 -26.69 -18.87 -7.34
CA ASP A 358 -27.51 -20.02 -7.01
C ASP A 358 -27.87 -20.02 -5.52
N GLY A 359 -29.05 -19.50 -5.17
CA GLY A 359 -29.56 -19.45 -3.79
C GLY A 359 -29.78 -20.82 -3.13
N ARG A 360 -29.41 -21.92 -3.80
CA ARG A 360 -29.43 -23.29 -3.25
C ARG A 360 -28.11 -23.67 -2.58
N LEU A 361 -27.02 -22.88 -2.77
CA LEU A 361 -25.68 -23.25 -2.34
C LEU A 361 -25.63 -23.54 -0.85
N TRP A 362 -26.21 -22.68 0.00
CA TRP A 362 -26.28 -22.84 1.44
C TRP A 362 -27.14 -24.03 1.88
N ARG A 363 -28.10 -24.42 1.04
CA ARG A 363 -29.05 -25.52 1.32
C ARG A 363 -28.59 -26.88 0.78
N SER A 364 -27.49 -26.93 -0.01
CA SER A 364 -27.00 -28.16 -0.64
C SER A 364 -25.64 -28.58 -0.12
N PRO A 365 -25.56 -29.45 0.90
CA PRO A 365 -24.29 -29.97 1.41
C PRO A 365 -23.46 -30.72 0.36
N SER A 366 -24.12 -31.32 -0.65
CA SER A 366 -23.46 -32.03 -1.75
C SER A 366 -22.74 -31.08 -2.67
N LEU A 367 -23.36 -29.95 -3.03
CA LEU A 367 -22.73 -28.91 -3.85
C LEU A 367 -21.53 -28.27 -3.14
N ARG A 368 -21.67 -27.97 -1.85
CA ARG A 368 -20.58 -27.42 -1.04
C ARG A 368 -19.38 -28.38 -0.97
N ARG A 369 -19.65 -29.69 -0.78
CA ARG A 369 -18.58 -30.71 -0.81
C ARG A 369 -17.92 -30.80 -2.20
N SER A 370 -18.69 -30.66 -3.27
CA SER A 370 -18.13 -30.64 -4.63
C SER A 370 -17.20 -29.44 -4.83
N ILE A 371 -17.62 -28.25 -4.41
CA ILE A 371 -16.79 -27.04 -4.45
C ILE A 371 -15.52 -27.21 -3.62
N ALA A 372 -15.65 -27.73 -2.38
CA ALA A 372 -14.48 -27.96 -1.54
C ALA A 372 -13.45 -28.88 -2.23
N ARG A 373 -13.89 -29.99 -2.82
CA ARG A 373 -13.03 -30.92 -3.57
C ARG A 373 -12.41 -30.28 -4.81
N GLU A 374 -13.16 -29.45 -5.55
CA GLU A 374 -12.64 -28.76 -6.71
C GLU A 374 -11.54 -27.76 -6.32
N TYR A 375 -11.75 -27.01 -5.23
CA TYR A 375 -10.85 -25.98 -4.79
C TYR A 375 -9.70 -26.48 -3.90
N GLU A 376 -9.75 -27.74 -3.43
CA GLU A 376 -8.65 -28.39 -2.71
C GLU A 376 -7.34 -28.42 -3.53
N ARG A 377 -7.42 -28.53 -4.85
CA ARG A 377 -6.25 -28.49 -5.74
C ARG A 377 -5.54 -27.14 -5.76
N PHE A 378 -6.23 -26.03 -5.38
CA PHE A 378 -5.71 -24.69 -5.35
C PHE A 378 -5.35 -24.22 -3.93
N LEU A 379 -6.23 -24.51 -2.98
CA LEU A 379 -6.15 -24.07 -1.59
C LEU A 379 -5.55 -25.13 -0.67
N GLY A 380 -5.35 -26.36 -1.17
CA GLY A 380 -4.94 -27.50 -0.35
C GLY A 380 -5.91 -27.73 0.80
N GLY A 381 -5.40 -28.18 1.93
CA GLY A 381 -6.17 -28.41 3.16
C GLY A 381 -6.82 -27.14 3.75
N ALA A 382 -6.37 -25.96 3.35
CA ALA A 382 -6.92 -24.68 3.83
C ALA A 382 -8.41 -24.51 3.54
N VAL A 383 -8.94 -25.14 2.47
CA VAL A 383 -10.37 -25.07 2.12
C VAL A 383 -11.28 -25.70 3.20
N TYR A 384 -10.74 -26.63 3.99
CA TYR A 384 -11.46 -27.32 5.08
C TYR A 384 -11.28 -26.65 6.45
N GLU A 385 -10.45 -25.57 6.51
CA GLU A 385 -10.17 -24.88 7.78
C GLU A 385 -11.44 -24.20 8.31
N ARG A 386 -11.79 -24.49 9.56
CA ARG A 386 -12.96 -23.93 10.24
C ARG A 386 -12.69 -22.53 10.78
N ASN A 387 -11.45 -22.30 11.19
CA ASN A 387 -11.01 -21.03 11.74
C ASN A 387 -10.10 -20.32 10.74
N VAL A 388 -10.64 -19.38 9.98
CA VAL A 388 -9.86 -18.62 8.98
C VAL A 388 -8.74 -17.79 9.58
N THR A 389 -8.74 -17.54 10.90
CA THR A 389 -7.65 -16.84 11.55
C THR A 389 -6.39 -17.69 11.67
N ALA A 390 -6.52 -19.02 11.57
CA ALA A 390 -5.39 -19.96 11.54
C ALA A 390 -4.68 -19.99 10.18
N LEU A 391 -5.32 -19.49 9.13
CA LEU A 391 -4.72 -19.43 7.79
C LEU A 391 -3.57 -18.41 7.74
N THR A 392 -2.56 -18.73 6.93
CA THR A 392 -1.48 -17.78 6.64
C THR A 392 -2.00 -16.54 5.92
N HIS A 393 -1.23 -15.45 5.94
CA HIS A 393 -1.60 -14.24 5.24
C HIS A 393 -1.84 -14.48 3.74
N GLN A 394 -0.96 -15.24 3.09
CA GLN A 394 -1.09 -15.64 1.70
C GLN A 394 -2.36 -16.45 1.42
N GLN A 395 -2.67 -17.46 2.26
CA GLN A 395 -3.89 -18.27 2.10
C GLN A 395 -5.18 -17.45 2.24
N ARG A 396 -5.16 -16.35 3.01
CA ARG A 396 -6.30 -15.44 3.09
C ARG A 396 -6.45 -14.62 1.80
N TYR A 397 -5.36 -14.20 1.14
CA TYR A 397 -5.42 -13.62 -0.20
C TYR A 397 -5.99 -14.62 -1.20
N ASP A 398 -5.53 -15.87 -1.15
CA ASP A 398 -6.08 -16.94 -1.99
C ASP A 398 -7.61 -17.04 -1.84
N LEU A 399 -8.13 -17.06 -0.62
CA LEU A 399 -9.58 -17.13 -0.38
C LEU A 399 -10.34 -15.98 -1.05
N VAL A 400 -9.84 -14.74 -0.99
CA VAL A 400 -10.51 -13.59 -1.59
C VAL A 400 -10.54 -13.70 -3.11
N TYR A 401 -9.39 -14.02 -3.73
CA TYR A 401 -9.30 -14.10 -5.19
C TYR A 401 -10.00 -15.35 -5.73
N TYR A 402 -9.93 -16.50 -5.07
CA TYR A 402 -10.67 -17.70 -5.47
C TYR A 402 -12.17 -17.55 -5.23
N ARG A 403 -12.63 -16.71 -4.31
CA ARG A 403 -14.03 -16.29 -4.21
C ARG A 403 -14.50 -15.60 -5.50
N MET A 404 -13.69 -14.69 -6.04
CA MET A 404 -13.98 -14.03 -7.33
C MET A 404 -13.93 -15.04 -8.50
N HIS A 405 -12.99 -15.99 -8.46
CA HIS A 405 -12.91 -17.07 -9.43
C HIS A 405 -14.17 -17.97 -9.42
N LEU A 406 -14.68 -18.31 -8.22
CA LEU A 406 -15.92 -19.09 -8.07
C LEU A 406 -17.15 -18.27 -8.47
N PHE A 407 -17.22 -17.02 -8.07
CA PHE A 407 -18.30 -16.09 -8.42
C PHE A 407 -18.32 -15.80 -9.93
N HIS A 408 -17.16 -15.76 -10.57
CA HIS A 408 -16.97 -15.55 -12.02
C HIS A 408 -17.71 -14.34 -12.58
N PRO A 409 -17.48 -13.14 -12.07
CA PRO A 409 -18.10 -11.92 -12.58
C PRO A 409 -17.51 -11.57 -13.96
N GLY A 410 -18.21 -10.69 -14.73
CA GLY A 410 -17.68 -10.17 -15.99
C GLY A 410 -16.40 -9.38 -15.83
N ALA A 411 -16.33 -8.56 -14.77
CA ALA A 411 -15.14 -7.79 -14.41
C ALA A 411 -14.94 -7.74 -12.89
N VAL A 412 -13.67 -7.62 -12.44
CA VAL A 412 -13.27 -7.41 -11.05
C VAL A 412 -12.50 -6.10 -10.94
N PHE A 413 -12.96 -5.23 -10.06
CA PHE A 413 -12.27 -3.99 -9.68
C PHE A 413 -11.41 -4.25 -8.45
N CYS A 414 -10.11 -3.98 -8.54
CA CYS A 414 -9.15 -4.15 -7.46
C CYS A 414 -8.62 -2.77 -7.03
N MET A 415 -8.95 -2.34 -5.83
CA MET A 415 -8.47 -1.10 -5.25
C MET A 415 -7.07 -1.31 -4.70
N GLN A 416 -6.08 -0.66 -5.28
CA GLN A 416 -4.67 -0.68 -4.84
C GLN A 416 -4.18 -2.08 -4.43
N PRO A 417 -4.25 -3.11 -5.34
CA PRO A 417 -4.07 -4.51 -4.97
C PRO A 417 -2.69 -4.84 -4.39
N PHE A 418 -1.69 -4.01 -4.66
CA PHE A 418 -0.31 -4.18 -4.19
C PHE A 418 0.02 -3.33 -2.95
N LEU A 419 -0.98 -2.65 -2.39
CA LEU A 419 -0.81 -1.77 -1.25
C LEU A 419 -0.30 -2.54 -0.02
N GLY A 420 0.89 -2.16 0.48
CA GLY A 420 1.50 -2.81 1.64
C GLY A 420 1.98 -4.24 1.41
N ALA A 421 1.87 -4.76 0.20
CA ALA A 421 2.36 -6.09 -0.14
C ALA A 421 3.89 -6.10 -0.23
N ASP A 422 4.51 -7.09 0.41
CA ASP A 422 5.93 -7.39 0.19
C ASP A 422 6.16 -8.00 -1.20
N MET A 423 7.40 -8.22 -1.58
CA MET A 423 7.75 -8.71 -2.91
C MET A 423 7.16 -10.10 -3.19
N TYR A 424 7.13 -11.00 -2.21
CA TYR A 424 6.56 -12.34 -2.35
C TYR A 424 5.05 -12.29 -2.54
N LEU A 425 4.38 -11.50 -1.71
CA LEU A 425 2.93 -11.32 -1.78
C LEU A 425 2.51 -10.65 -3.10
N ARG A 426 3.28 -9.68 -3.60
CA ARG A 426 3.03 -9.07 -4.92
C ARG A 426 3.08 -10.08 -6.04
N HIS A 427 4.14 -10.89 -6.08
CA HIS A 427 4.27 -11.96 -7.08
C HIS A 427 3.08 -12.92 -6.99
N HIS A 428 2.65 -13.24 -5.78
CA HIS A 428 1.49 -14.09 -5.54
C HIS A 428 0.20 -13.44 -6.06
N ILE A 429 -0.04 -12.16 -5.75
CA ILE A 429 -1.20 -11.40 -6.25
C ILE A 429 -1.19 -11.32 -7.79
N ILE A 430 -0.02 -11.12 -8.42
CA ILE A 430 0.12 -11.17 -9.87
C ILE A 430 -0.38 -12.51 -10.41
N GLY A 431 0.05 -13.62 -9.80
CA GLY A 431 -0.41 -14.96 -10.19
C GLY A 431 -1.94 -15.15 -10.03
N LEU A 432 -2.52 -14.57 -8.98
CA LEU A 432 -3.97 -14.60 -8.74
C LEU A 432 -4.75 -13.76 -9.76
N LEU A 433 -4.23 -12.59 -10.16
CA LEU A 433 -4.81 -11.78 -11.23
C LEU A 433 -4.74 -12.49 -12.58
N GLU A 434 -3.61 -13.12 -12.91
CA GLU A 434 -3.46 -13.92 -14.12
C GLU A 434 -4.40 -15.13 -14.14
N MET A 435 -4.65 -15.75 -13.00
CA MET A 435 -5.60 -16.84 -12.86
C MET A 435 -7.04 -16.38 -13.20
N LEU A 436 -7.47 -15.21 -12.70
CA LEU A 436 -8.78 -14.62 -13.06
C LEU A 436 -8.86 -14.33 -14.56
N ARG A 437 -7.82 -13.72 -15.12
CA ARG A 437 -7.72 -13.44 -16.56
C ARG A 437 -7.76 -14.71 -17.41
N GLY A 438 -7.11 -15.79 -16.93
CA GLY A 438 -7.13 -17.10 -17.57
C GLY A 438 -8.54 -17.68 -17.75
N ARG A 439 -9.47 -17.30 -16.87
CA ARG A 439 -10.91 -17.64 -16.94
C ARG A 439 -11.73 -16.68 -17.79
N GLY A 440 -11.13 -15.64 -18.36
CA GLY A 440 -11.82 -14.61 -19.13
C GLY A 440 -12.45 -13.50 -18.28
N VAL A 441 -12.20 -13.46 -16.99
CA VAL A 441 -12.63 -12.36 -16.11
C VAL A 441 -11.77 -11.14 -16.42
N ALA A 442 -12.38 -10.01 -16.75
CA ALA A 442 -11.67 -8.76 -16.92
C ALA A 442 -11.27 -8.19 -15.56
N THR A 443 -10.13 -7.53 -15.48
CA THR A 443 -9.66 -6.92 -14.21
C THR A 443 -9.37 -5.44 -14.41
N VAL A 444 -9.79 -4.61 -13.46
CA VAL A 444 -9.49 -3.18 -13.40
C VAL A 444 -8.68 -2.93 -12.14
N LEU A 445 -7.43 -2.52 -12.30
CA LEU A 445 -6.56 -2.16 -11.20
C LEU A 445 -6.62 -0.66 -10.99
N LEU A 446 -7.07 -0.23 -9.84
CA LEU A 446 -7.14 1.16 -9.42
C LEU A 446 -5.89 1.48 -8.63
N SER A 447 -5.04 2.36 -9.11
CA SER A 447 -3.73 2.63 -8.52
C SER A 447 -3.41 4.12 -8.48
N VAL A 448 -2.67 4.54 -7.47
CA VAL A 448 -2.05 5.87 -7.35
C VAL A 448 -0.60 5.82 -7.82
N ASN A 449 0.02 4.64 -7.76
CA ASN A 449 1.38 4.38 -8.20
C ASN A 449 1.40 3.27 -9.27
N ILE A 450 2.30 3.42 -10.25
CA ILE A 450 2.32 2.61 -11.46
C ILE A 450 3.18 1.35 -11.37
N SER A 451 4.21 1.32 -10.52
CA SER A 451 5.35 0.40 -10.61
C SER A 451 4.97 -1.09 -10.71
N ASP A 452 4.00 -1.57 -9.94
CA ASP A 452 3.64 -3.00 -9.96
C ASP A 452 2.54 -3.35 -10.96
N SER A 453 1.66 -2.38 -11.24
CA SER A 453 0.48 -2.59 -12.06
C SER A 453 0.83 -2.88 -13.53
N LEU A 454 1.96 -2.35 -14.01
CA LEU A 454 2.40 -2.53 -15.41
C LEU A 454 2.78 -3.97 -15.75
N SER A 455 3.25 -4.74 -14.78
CA SER A 455 3.65 -6.14 -15.01
C SER A 455 2.48 -6.99 -15.51
N VAL A 456 1.26 -6.69 -15.10
CA VAL A 456 0.02 -7.42 -15.44
C VAL A 456 -0.89 -6.67 -16.40
N ALA A 457 -0.73 -5.35 -16.56
CA ALA A 457 -1.61 -4.53 -17.37
C ALA A 457 -1.46 -4.81 -18.88
N ASP A 458 -2.58 -4.83 -19.59
CA ASP A 458 -2.62 -4.79 -21.05
C ASP A 458 -2.75 -3.35 -21.54
N ARG A 459 -3.32 -2.48 -20.69
CA ARG A 459 -3.58 -1.08 -20.99
C ARG A 459 -3.54 -0.24 -19.72
N LEU A 460 -3.08 1.00 -19.85
CA LEU A 460 -3.01 1.98 -18.80
C LEU A 460 -3.79 3.23 -19.18
N LEU A 461 -4.69 3.65 -18.32
CA LEU A 461 -5.34 4.96 -18.37
C LEU A 461 -4.72 5.86 -17.30
N VAL A 462 -4.25 7.03 -17.70
CA VAL A 462 -3.73 8.05 -16.78
C VAL A 462 -4.80 9.12 -16.59
N VAL A 463 -5.21 9.28 -15.34
CA VAL A 463 -6.22 10.27 -14.93
C VAL A 463 -5.56 11.32 -14.05
N GLU A 464 -5.89 12.58 -14.32
CA GLU A 464 -5.41 13.72 -13.55
C GLU A 464 -6.55 14.72 -13.34
N GLN A 465 -6.76 15.13 -12.11
CA GLN A 465 -7.87 16.01 -11.70
C GLN A 465 -9.25 15.57 -12.24
N GLY A 466 -9.48 14.28 -12.26
CA GLY A 466 -10.74 13.70 -12.72
C GLY A 466 -10.87 13.49 -14.23
N HIS A 467 -9.93 13.92 -15.03
CA HIS A 467 -9.94 13.79 -16.49
C HIS A 467 -9.01 12.68 -16.97
N LEU A 468 -9.44 11.92 -17.99
CA LEU A 468 -8.56 11.02 -18.72
C LEU A 468 -7.59 11.87 -19.56
N VAL A 469 -6.29 11.82 -19.21
CA VAL A 469 -5.25 12.60 -19.89
C VAL A 469 -4.59 11.80 -20.99
N ARG A 470 -4.32 10.51 -20.72
CA ARG A 470 -3.63 9.62 -21.67
C ARG A 470 -4.07 8.18 -21.53
N GLU A 471 -3.95 7.47 -22.63
CA GLU A 471 -4.11 6.02 -22.70
C GLU A 471 -2.86 5.42 -23.34
N TYR A 472 -2.30 4.37 -22.71
CA TYR A 472 -1.18 3.62 -23.24
C TYR A 472 -1.56 2.16 -23.39
N ARG A 473 -1.13 1.54 -24.48
CA ARG A 473 -1.16 0.09 -24.65
C ARG A 473 0.14 -0.51 -24.13
N ARG A 474 0.15 -1.79 -23.84
CA ARG A 474 1.31 -2.51 -23.33
C ARG A 474 2.57 -2.30 -24.19
N GLU A 475 2.43 -2.27 -25.49
CA GLU A 475 3.49 -2.02 -26.45
C GLU A 475 4.13 -0.63 -26.30
N ASP A 476 3.37 0.34 -25.75
CA ASP A 476 3.80 1.72 -25.56
C ASP A 476 4.35 1.97 -24.16
N PHE A 477 4.34 1.01 -23.24
CA PHE A 477 4.79 1.21 -21.86
C PHE A 477 6.26 1.64 -21.75
N HIS A 478 7.10 1.27 -22.72
CA HIS A 478 8.48 1.74 -22.83
C HIS A 478 8.61 3.26 -23.06
N THR A 479 7.52 3.93 -23.48
CA THR A 479 7.50 5.39 -23.72
C THR A 479 7.05 6.18 -22.49
N LEU A 480 6.65 5.51 -21.38
CA LEU A 480 6.24 6.17 -20.17
C LEU A 480 7.39 7.03 -19.63
N SER A 481 7.12 8.31 -19.46
CA SER A 481 8.13 9.27 -19.02
C SER A 481 8.37 9.18 -17.51
N LYS A 482 9.53 9.69 -17.05
CA LYS A 482 9.83 9.84 -15.62
C LYS A 482 8.75 10.63 -14.85
N GLN A 483 8.00 11.50 -15.55
CA GLN A 483 6.89 12.26 -14.96
C GLN A 483 5.70 11.37 -14.55
N GLU A 484 5.60 10.19 -15.11
CA GLU A 484 4.57 9.19 -14.78
C GLU A 484 5.06 8.15 -13.76
N GLY A 485 6.25 8.35 -13.19
CA GLY A 485 6.84 7.47 -12.18
C GLY A 485 7.43 6.17 -12.74
N TYR A 486 7.64 6.11 -14.08
CA TYR A 486 8.20 4.95 -14.73
C TYR A 486 9.53 5.28 -15.42
N ASP A 487 10.56 4.44 -15.22
CA ASP A 487 11.85 4.51 -15.91
C ASP A 487 11.95 3.35 -16.91
N PRO A 488 11.88 3.62 -18.23
CA PRO A 488 11.87 2.58 -19.26
C PRO A 488 13.16 1.75 -19.34
N HIS A 489 14.26 2.22 -18.75
CA HIS A 489 15.52 1.48 -18.70
C HIS A 489 15.56 0.42 -17.59
N ARG A 490 14.52 0.33 -16.75
CA ARG A 490 14.39 -0.61 -15.63
C ARG A 490 13.68 -1.94 -15.99
N THR A 491 13.17 -2.08 -17.22
CA THR A 491 12.43 -3.28 -17.68
C THR A 491 13.20 -4.18 -18.64
N LYS A 492 14.52 -4.02 -18.76
CA LYS A 492 15.36 -4.93 -19.57
C LYS A 492 16.18 -5.87 -18.72
#